data_01a37a4cc75d58e764236623c6e32074
#
_entry.id   01a37a4cc75d58e764236623c6e32074
#
_cell.length_a   1.000
_cell.length_b   1.000
_cell.length_c   1.000
_cell.angle_alpha   90.00
_cell.angle_beta   90.00
_cell.angle_gamma   90.00
#
_symmetry.space_group_name_H-M   'P 1'
#
loop_
_entity.id
_entity.type
_entity.pdbx_description
1 polymer ?
#
loop_
_entity_poly.entity_id
_entity_poly.type
_entity_poly.pdbx_seq_one_letter_code
_entity_poly.pdbx_strand_id
1 'polypeptide(L)'
;MPILETKLNARSADFQANATAMRSLVDDLNAQVAKMAQGGGEAARAKHTARGKLLPRERVQRLLDPGTPFLELSPLAAYAMYNDEAPCAGLIAGIGRVSGVDCMIVCNDATVKGGTYYPLTVKKHLRAQEVAQQNRLPCIYLVDSGGANLPNQDDVFPDRDHFGRIFYNQANMSALGISQIAVVMGSCTAGGAYVPAMSDEAIIVKNQGTIFLGGPPLVKAATGEVVTAEDLGGGDVHTRLSGVADHLAQNDLHALALARAAVKNLNSNKVESLVTAAPAAPKFAAEELYGVIPTDTRKPFDVREIIARIVDGSEFDEFKARYGTTLVCGFARIEGMPVGIVANNGILFSESALKGAHFIELCCQRKIPLVFLQNITGFMVGRKYENEGIARNGAKMVTAVSTAQVPKFTVIIGGSFGAGNYGMCGRAFNPRFLWMWPNARISVMGGEQAASVLATVKRDGIEAKGGQWSMEEEEAFKAPIRNQYEAQGHPYYATARLWDDGVIDPADTRRVLALGLSAALNAPIPDTKFGVFRM
;
A
#
# COMPACT_ATOMS: atom_id res chain seq x y z
N MET A 1 13.31 21.46 19.18
CA MET A 1 14.17 21.01 18.04
C MET A 1 14.46 22.24 17.17
N PRO A 2 15.60 22.29 16.46
CA PRO A 2 15.84 23.39 15.51
C PRO A 2 14.78 23.37 14.41
N ILE A 3 14.42 24.58 13.95
CA ILE A 3 13.44 24.75 12.88
C ILE A 3 14.20 24.77 11.55
N LEU A 4 13.72 23.98 10.59
CA LEU A 4 14.26 24.02 9.23
C LEU A 4 13.87 25.34 8.55
N GLU A 5 14.86 25.97 7.91
CA GLU A 5 14.64 27.13 7.06
C GLU A 5 14.49 26.70 5.61
N THR A 6 13.61 27.35 4.86
CA THR A 6 13.48 27.10 3.42
C THR A 6 14.44 27.97 2.62
N LYS A 7 15.06 27.37 1.61
CA LYS A 7 15.84 28.06 0.58
C LYS A 7 15.06 28.20 -0.72
N LEU A 8 13.85 27.64 -0.78
CA LEU A 8 13.01 27.69 -1.96
C LEU A 8 12.41 29.09 -2.13
N ASN A 9 12.44 29.55 -3.37
CA ASN A 9 11.70 30.74 -3.77
C ASN A 9 10.48 30.32 -4.58
N ALA A 10 9.31 30.29 -3.95
CA ALA A 10 8.06 29.91 -4.59
C ALA A 10 7.66 30.80 -5.80
N ARG A 11 8.32 31.97 -5.96
CA ARG A 11 8.09 32.88 -7.10
C ARG A 11 9.09 32.67 -8.24
N SER A 12 10.10 31.82 -8.08
CA SER A 12 11.07 31.54 -9.14
C SER A 12 10.41 30.79 -10.31
N ALA A 13 10.91 31.04 -11.52
CA ALA A 13 10.43 30.37 -12.73
C ALA A 13 10.58 28.83 -12.64
N ASP A 14 11.71 28.37 -12.11
CA ASP A 14 11.98 26.93 -11.92
C ASP A 14 10.97 26.30 -10.96
N PHE A 15 10.71 26.92 -9.81
CA PHE A 15 9.72 26.44 -8.85
C PHE A 15 8.32 26.36 -9.49
N GLN A 16 7.90 27.40 -10.20
CA GLN A 16 6.58 27.44 -10.85
C GLN A 16 6.45 26.40 -11.96
N ALA A 17 7.51 26.18 -12.74
CA ALA A 17 7.53 25.12 -13.76
C ALA A 17 7.41 23.72 -13.13
N ASN A 18 8.17 23.44 -12.07
CA ASN A 18 8.10 22.19 -11.32
C ASN A 18 6.69 21.97 -10.73
N ALA A 19 6.15 23.01 -10.08
CA ALA A 19 4.82 22.95 -9.47
C ALA A 19 3.71 22.71 -10.49
N THR A 20 3.81 23.33 -11.67
CA THR A 20 2.85 23.13 -12.76
C THR A 20 2.90 21.69 -13.28
N ALA A 21 4.11 21.15 -13.49
CA ALA A 21 4.29 19.78 -13.94
C ALA A 21 3.76 18.77 -12.91
N MET A 22 4.05 18.96 -11.63
CA MET A 22 3.57 18.08 -10.56
C MET A 22 2.04 18.13 -10.42
N ARG A 23 1.44 19.32 -10.49
CA ARG A 23 -0.03 19.47 -10.47
C ARG A 23 -0.69 18.72 -11.61
N SER A 24 -0.13 18.78 -12.82
CA SER A 24 -0.64 18.01 -13.94
C SER A 24 -0.63 16.49 -13.68
N LEU A 25 0.41 15.97 -13.03
CA LEU A 25 0.47 14.56 -12.62
C LEU A 25 -0.56 14.24 -11.52
N VAL A 26 -0.78 15.15 -10.59
CA VAL A 26 -1.78 14.99 -9.51
C VAL A 26 -3.19 15.04 -10.09
N ASP A 27 -3.47 15.94 -11.02
CA ASP A 27 -4.77 16.05 -11.69
C ASP A 27 -5.08 14.77 -12.49
N ASP A 28 -4.09 14.22 -13.21
CA ASP A 28 -4.24 12.94 -13.89
C ASP A 28 -4.47 11.79 -12.86
N LEU A 29 -3.70 11.73 -11.79
CA LEU A 29 -3.89 10.75 -10.72
C LEU A 29 -5.33 10.77 -10.19
N ASN A 30 -5.84 11.96 -9.86
CA ASN A 30 -7.19 12.14 -9.35
C ASN A 30 -8.24 11.69 -10.37
N ALA A 31 -8.05 11.98 -11.67
CA ALA A 31 -8.93 11.54 -12.73
C ALA A 31 -8.95 10.00 -12.87
N GLN A 32 -7.77 9.35 -12.80
CA GLN A 32 -7.68 7.89 -12.86
C GLN A 32 -8.33 7.24 -11.63
N VAL A 33 -8.07 7.74 -10.43
CA VAL A 33 -8.71 7.25 -9.19
C VAL A 33 -10.23 7.41 -9.27
N ALA A 34 -10.73 8.56 -9.72
CA ALA A 34 -12.16 8.80 -9.90
C ALA A 34 -12.79 7.83 -10.93
N LYS A 35 -12.07 7.53 -12.03
CA LYS A 35 -12.49 6.54 -13.03
C LYS A 35 -12.58 5.14 -12.41
N MET A 36 -11.53 4.69 -11.73
CA MET A 36 -11.50 3.38 -11.09
C MET A 36 -12.58 3.22 -10.00
N ALA A 37 -12.91 4.31 -9.29
CA ALA A 37 -13.94 4.33 -8.26
C ALA A 37 -15.36 4.10 -8.79
N GLN A 38 -15.60 4.19 -10.11
CA GLN A 38 -16.90 3.85 -10.71
C GLN A 38 -17.21 2.35 -10.69
N GLY A 39 -16.21 1.51 -10.41
CA GLY A 39 -16.41 0.06 -10.38
C GLY A 39 -16.85 -0.51 -11.74
N GLY A 40 -17.89 -1.34 -11.77
CA GLY A 40 -18.38 -1.99 -12.97
C GLY A 40 -19.09 -1.10 -14.00
N GLY A 41 -19.07 0.22 -13.82
CA GLY A 41 -19.70 1.20 -14.69
C GLY A 41 -21.21 1.37 -14.44
N GLU A 42 -21.83 2.30 -15.19
CA GLU A 42 -23.19 2.77 -14.92
C GLU A 42 -24.26 1.67 -14.97
N ALA A 43 -24.23 0.82 -16.01
CA ALA A 43 -25.22 -0.25 -16.16
C ALA A 43 -25.15 -1.29 -15.05
N ALA A 44 -23.96 -1.67 -14.60
CA ALA A 44 -23.77 -2.62 -13.50
C ALA A 44 -24.20 -2.00 -12.17
N ARG A 45 -23.90 -0.72 -11.95
CA ARG A 45 -24.32 0.04 -10.76
C ARG A 45 -25.83 0.16 -10.70
N ALA A 46 -26.48 0.53 -11.80
CA ALA A 46 -27.95 0.60 -11.89
C ALA A 46 -28.61 -0.75 -11.59
N LYS A 47 -28.08 -1.84 -12.15
CA LYS A 47 -28.56 -3.21 -11.86
C LYS A 47 -28.36 -3.58 -10.37
N HIS A 48 -27.29 -3.13 -9.75
CA HIS A 48 -27.00 -3.38 -8.34
C HIS A 48 -27.99 -2.65 -7.43
N THR A 49 -28.20 -1.35 -7.64
CA THR A 49 -29.10 -0.51 -6.84
C THR A 49 -30.56 -0.86 -7.05
N ALA A 50 -30.97 -1.30 -8.25
CA ALA A 50 -32.32 -1.79 -8.53
C ALA A 50 -32.74 -3.01 -7.66
N ARG A 51 -31.75 -3.70 -7.06
CA ARG A 51 -31.99 -4.79 -6.11
C ARG A 51 -32.13 -4.32 -4.65
N GLY A 52 -32.17 -3.00 -4.40
CA GLY A 52 -32.22 -2.42 -3.07
C GLY A 52 -30.90 -2.42 -2.32
N LYS A 53 -29.78 -2.65 -3.00
CA LYS A 53 -28.45 -2.66 -2.41
C LYS A 53 -27.81 -1.28 -2.45
N LEU A 54 -27.04 -0.93 -1.42
CA LEU A 54 -26.13 0.19 -1.44
C LEU A 54 -24.93 -0.12 -2.35
N LEU A 55 -24.40 0.89 -3.04
CA LEU A 55 -23.14 0.74 -3.77
C LEU A 55 -21.98 0.43 -2.78
N PRO A 56 -20.94 -0.32 -3.20
CA PRO A 56 -19.87 -0.73 -2.29
C PRO A 56 -19.19 0.43 -1.57
N ARG A 57 -18.91 1.55 -2.24
CA ARG A 57 -18.33 2.73 -1.61
C ARG A 57 -19.30 3.41 -0.64
N GLU A 58 -20.61 3.37 -0.89
CA GLU A 58 -21.62 3.85 0.05
C GLU A 58 -21.70 2.96 1.30
N ARG A 59 -21.56 1.62 1.14
CA ARG A 59 -21.46 0.68 2.26
C ARG A 59 -20.29 1.04 3.18
N VAL A 60 -19.10 1.27 2.61
CA VAL A 60 -17.92 1.71 3.37
C VAL A 60 -18.19 3.06 4.05
N GLN A 61 -18.66 4.06 3.32
CA GLN A 61 -18.92 5.39 3.87
C GLN A 61 -19.94 5.37 5.04
N ARG A 62 -20.99 4.55 4.92
CA ARG A 62 -22.02 4.41 5.96
C ARG A 62 -21.56 3.61 7.17
N LEU A 63 -20.56 2.75 7.00
CA LEU A 63 -19.95 1.99 8.09
C LEU A 63 -19.05 2.87 8.97
N LEU A 64 -18.35 3.82 8.37
CA LEU A 64 -17.41 4.70 9.06
C LEU A 64 -18.09 5.66 10.04
N ASP A 65 -17.34 6.09 11.04
CA ASP A 65 -17.75 7.17 11.92
C ASP A 65 -17.83 8.49 11.12
N PRO A 66 -18.89 9.29 11.30
CA PRO A 66 -19.05 10.53 10.56
C PRO A 66 -17.85 11.47 10.71
N GLY A 67 -17.39 12.01 9.58
CA GLY A 67 -16.26 12.97 9.55
C GLY A 67 -14.89 12.35 9.76
N THR A 68 -14.76 11.02 9.88
CA THR A 68 -13.47 10.37 9.99
C THR A 68 -12.89 10.01 8.61
N PRO A 69 -11.56 10.04 8.44
CA PRO A 69 -10.92 9.70 7.18
C PRO A 69 -10.95 8.18 6.91
N PHE A 70 -10.88 7.82 5.64
CA PHE A 70 -10.64 6.46 5.19
C PHE A 70 -9.30 6.39 4.45
N LEU A 71 -8.35 5.63 4.98
CA LEU A 71 -7.06 5.36 4.35
C LEU A 71 -7.23 4.18 3.39
N GLU A 72 -7.64 4.45 2.16
CA GLU A 72 -7.84 3.42 1.13
C GLU A 72 -6.50 2.84 0.66
N LEU A 73 -6.41 1.53 0.54
CA LEU A 73 -5.27 0.80 0.02
C LEU A 73 -5.42 0.58 -1.49
N SER A 74 -4.38 0.92 -2.23
CA SER A 74 -4.22 0.61 -3.66
C SER A 74 -5.48 0.88 -4.49
N PRO A 75 -5.99 2.12 -4.55
CA PRO A 75 -7.20 2.44 -5.33
C PRO A 75 -7.03 2.22 -6.84
N LEU A 76 -5.79 2.18 -7.35
CA LEU A 76 -5.44 1.87 -8.74
C LEU A 76 -5.02 0.41 -8.96
N ALA A 77 -5.31 -0.51 -8.03
CA ALA A 77 -5.03 -1.93 -8.23
C ALA A 77 -5.70 -2.46 -9.51
N ALA A 78 -4.96 -3.24 -10.29
CA ALA A 78 -5.35 -3.77 -11.60
C ALA A 78 -5.60 -2.70 -12.70
N TYR A 79 -5.12 -1.46 -12.52
CA TYR A 79 -5.18 -0.43 -13.55
C TYR A 79 -4.52 -0.91 -14.86
N ALA A 80 -5.22 -0.74 -15.99
CA ALA A 80 -4.79 -1.20 -17.31
C ALA A 80 -4.43 -2.70 -17.38
N MET A 81 -5.07 -3.51 -16.54
CA MET A 81 -4.94 -4.98 -16.53
C MET A 81 -6.30 -5.63 -16.75
N TYR A 82 -6.29 -6.90 -17.19
CA TYR A 82 -7.53 -7.67 -17.45
C TYR A 82 -8.49 -6.96 -18.40
N ASN A 83 -8.00 -6.25 -19.43
CA ASN A 83 -8.80 -5.44 -20.36
C ASN A 83 -9.70 -4.42 -19.65
N ASP A 84 -9.22 -3.80 -18.55
CA ASP A 84 -9.94 -2.88 -17.67
C ASP A 84 -11.23 -3.46 -17.03
N GLU A 85 -11.35 -4.78 -16.96
CA GLU A 85 -12.55 -5.45 -16.43
C GLU A 85 -12.61 -5.53 -14.89
N ALA A 86 -11.50 -5.27 -14.21
CA ALA A 86 -11.37 -5.39 -12.75
C ALA A 86 -10.87 -4.08 -12.08
N PRO A 87 -11.58 -2.95 -12.22
CA PRO A 87 -11.18 -1.69 -11.59
C PRO A 87 -11.06 -1.87 -10.06
N CYS A 88 -10.06 -1.21 -9.45
CA CYS A 88 -9.69 -1.39 -8.04
C CYS A 88 -9.44 -2.85 -7.64
N ALA A 89 -9.15 -3.73 -8.60
CA ALA A 89 -9.13 -5.19 -8.43
C ALA A 89 -10.47 -5.76 -7.90
N GLY A 90 -11.61 -5.13 -8.17
CA GLY A 90 -12.94 -5.55 -7.68
C GLY A 90 -13.10 -5.52 -6.15
N LEU A 91 -12.23 -4.79 -5.45
CA LEU A 91 -12.18 -4.80 -3.98
C LEU A 91 -11.82 -3.41 -3.44
N ILE A 92 -12.62 -2.88 -2.52
CA ILE A 92 -12.30 -1.70 -1.73
C ILE A 92 -11.71 -2.17 -0.40
N ALA A 93 -10.49 -1.78 -0.09
CA ALA A 93 -9.84 -2.12 1.16
C ALA A 93 -9.17 -0.89 1.77
N GLY A 94 -9.19 -0.76 3.09
CA GLY A 94 -8.57 0.37 3.77
C GLY A 94 -8.84 0.40 5.26
N ILE A 95 -8.24 1.35 5.93
CA ILE A 95 -8.41 1.58 7.36
C ILE A 95 -9.38 2.74 7.57
N GLY A 96 -10.36 2.52 8.43
CA GLY A 96 -11.31 3.53 8.84
C GLY A 96 -11.78 3.33 10.27
N ARG A 97 -12.33 4.37 10.86
CA ARG A 97 -12.83 4.32 12.23
C ARG A 97 -14.29 3.89 12.25
N VAL A 98 -14.60 2.86 13.02
CA VAL A 98 -15.94 2.32 13.21
C VAL A 98 -16.21 2.24 14.72
N SER A 99 -17.24 2.92 15.19
CA SER A 99 -17.58 2.99 16.63
C SER A 99 -16.38 3.33 17.53
N GLY A 100 -15.51 4.25 17.08
CA GLY A 100 -14.32 4.69 17.80
C GLY A 100 -13.09 3.82 17.63
N VAL A 101 -13.19 2.66 16.97
CA VAL A 101 -12.10 1.69 16.78
C VAL A 101 -11.57 1.76 15.34
N ASP A 102 -10.24 1.80 15.18
CA ASP A 102 -9.60 1.69 13.87
C ASP A 102 -9.74 0.26 13.35
N CYS A 103 -10.41 0.06 12.23
CA CYS A 103 -10.68 -1.24 11.63
C CYS A 103 -10.12 -1.36 10.21
N MET A 104 -9.69 -2.54 9.81
CA MET A 104 -9.48 -2.88 8.41
C MET A 104 -10.82 -3.24 7.80
N ILE A 105 -11.21 -2.54 6.75
CA ILE A 105 -12.44 -2.77 6.00
C ILE A 105 -12.08 -3.40 4.67
N VAL A 106 -12.73 -4.50 4.33
CA VAL A 106 -12.57 -5.22 3.05
C VAL A 106 -13.95 -5.39 2.44
N CYS A 107 -14.24 -4.69 1.35
CA CYS A 107 -15.55 -4.66 0.71
C CYS A 107 -15.46 -5.15 -0.73
N ASN A 108 -16.17 -6.23 -1.06
CA ASN A 108 -16.28 -6.70 -2.44
C ASN A 108 -17.09 -5.69 -3.28
N ASP A 109 -16.64 -5.43 -4.50
CA ASP A 109 -17.41 -4.68 -5.48
C ASP A 109 -18.15 -5.64 -6.42
N ALA A 110 -19.40 -5.97 -6.07
CA ALA A 110 -20.24 -6.84 -6.89
C ALA A 110 -20.67 -6.22 -8.22
N THR A 111 -20.46 -4.92 -8.44
CA THR A 111 -20.64 -4.27 -9.76
C THR A 111 -19.54 -4.67 -10.73
N VAL A 112 -18.38 -5.11 -10.21
CA VAL A 112 -17.24 -5.61 -10.97
C VAL A 112 -17.34 -7.13 -11.08
N LYS A 113 -17.80 -7.63 -12.22
CA LYS A 113 -17.91 -9.08 -12.51
C LYS A 113 -18.56 -9.91 -11.39
N GLY A 114 -19.57 -9.34 -10.71
CA GLY A 114 -20.26 -10.02 -9.62
C GLY A 114 -19.42 -10.23 -8.36
N GLY A 115 -18.40 -9.42 -8.12
CA GLY A 115 -17.49 -9.58 -6.99
C GLY A 115 -16.55 -10.78 -7.10
N THR A 116 -16.29 -11.25 -8.31
CA THR A 116 -15.40 -12.40 -8.57
C THR A 116 -13.95 -12.03 -8.29
N TYR A 117 -13.19 -12.95 -7.70
CA TYR A 117 -11.78 -12.76 -7.37
C TYR A 117 -10.86 -13.05 -8.56
N TYR A 118 -10.22 -12.03 -9.08
CA TYR A 118 -9.07 -12.11 -9.98
C TYR A 118 -7.77 -12.31 -9.18
N PRO A 119 -6.64 -12.63 -9.81
CA PRO A 119 -5.35 -12.76 -9.11
C PRO A 119 -5.00 -11.53 -8.26
N LEU A 120 -5.19 -10.33 -8.80
CA LEU A 120 -4.93 -9.10 -8.04
C LEU A 120 -5.99 -8.78 -6.98
N THR A 121 -7.21 -9.29 -7.10
CA THR A 121 -8.22 -9.23 -6.01
C THR A 121 -7.73 -10.02 -4.80
N VAL A 122 -7.23 -11.24 -5.02
CA VAL A 122 -6.62 -12.07 -3.98
C VAL A 122 -5.43 -11.35 -3.34
N LYS A 123 -4.49 -10.85 -4.16
CA LYS A 123 -3.30 -10.14 -3.68
C LYS A 123 -3.67 -8.92 -2.84
N LYS A 124 -4.68 -8.16 -3.24
CA LYS A 124 -5.17 -6.99 -2.50
C LYS A 124 -5.81 -7.37 -1.17
N HIS A 125 -6.61 -8.43 -1.15
CA HIS A 125 -7.22 -8.96 0.09
C HIS A 125 -6.14 -9.43 1.06
N LEU A 126 -5.17 -10.21 0.58
CA LEU A 126 -4.03 -10.66 1.41
C LEU A 126 -3.22 -9.49 1.96
N ARG A 127 -3.00 -8.43 1.16
CA ARG A 127 -2.33 -7.21 1.65
C ARG A 127 -3.15 -6.50 2.73
N ALA A 128 -4.46 -6.42 2.59
CA ALA A 128 -5.32 -5.85 3.63
C ALA A 128 -5.21 -6.65 4.95
N GLN A 129 -5.25 -7.99 4.87
CA GLN A 129 -5.06 -8.85 6.04
C GLN A 129 -3.66 -8.71 6.66
N GLU A 130 -2.61 -8.60 5.85
CA GLU A 130 -1.25 -8.36 6.34
C GLU A 130 -1.17 -7.03 7.11
N VAL A 131 -1.72 -5.94 6.56
CA VAL A 131 -1.80 -4.65 7.24
C VAL A 131 -2.60 -4.75 8.54
N ALA A 132 -3.74 -5.45 8.53
CA ALA A 132 -4.55 -5.67 9.72
C ALA A 132 -3.79 -6.44 10.80
N GLN A 133 -3.12 -7.52 10.44
CA GLN A 133 -2.34 -8.34 11.37
C GLN A 133 -1.17 -7.56 11.98
N GLN A 134 -0.40 -6.85 11.15
CA GLN A 134 0.75 -6.06 11.60
C GLN A 134 0.38 -4.93 12.56
N ASN A 135 -0.81 -4.36 12.39
CA ASN A 135 -1.31 -3.24 13.19
C ASN A 135 -2.39 -3.65 14.20
N ARG A 136 -2.70 -4.95 14.32
CA ARG A 136 -3.73 -5.52 15.19
C ARG A 136 -5.11 -4.87 15.04
N LEU A 137 -5.51 -4.64 13.78
CA LEU A 137 -6.79 -4.01 13.45
C LEU A 137 -7.88 -5.08 13.29
N PRO A 138 -9.02 -4.97 13.99
CA PRO A 138 -10.20 -5.78 13.68
C PRO A 138 -10.56 -5.69 12.20
N CYS A 139 -10.94 -6.82 11.58
CA CYS A 139 -11.33 -6.88 10.18
C CYS A 139 -12.84 -6.90 10.04
N ILE A 140 -13.36 -6.08 9.12
CA ILE A 140 -14.78 -6.08 8.73
C ILE A 140 -14.86 -6.42 7.24
N TYR A 141 -15.43 -7.57 6.92
CA TYR A 141 -15.62 -8.05 5.55
C TYR A 141 -17.05 -7.77 5.10
N LEU A 142 -17.25 -6.84 4.16
CA LEU A 142 -18.53 -6.59 3.51
C LEU A 142 -18.61 -7.48 2.26
N VAL A 143 -19.22 -8.66 2.44
CA VAL A 143 -19.13 -9.75 1.46
C VAL A 143 -20.27 -9.69 0.45
N ASP A 144 -19.91 -9.64 -0.82
CA ASP A 144 -20.82 -9.74 -1.96
C ASP A 144 -20.02 -10.29 -3.17
N SER A 145 -19.73 -11.62 -3.14
CA SER A 145 -18.74 -12.23 -4.01
C SER A 145 -19.26 -13.48 -4.71
N GLY A 146 -18.97 -13.59 -5.99
CA GLY A 146 -19.21 -14.79 -6.80
C GLY A 146 -18.14 -15.89 -6.66
N GLY A 147 -17.13 -15.69 -5.79
CA GLY A 147 -16.02 -16.65 -5.63
C GLY A 147 -14.85 -16.41 -6.59
N ALA A 148 -14.07 -17.44 -6.90
CA ALA A 148 -12.90 -17.34 -7.76
C ALA A 148 -13.26 -17.10 -9.23
N ASN A 149 -12.44 -16.32 -9.94
CA ASN A 149 -12.56 -16.17 -11.39
C ASN A 149 -12.06 -17.44 -12.08
N LEU A 150 -12.98 -18.22 -12.63
CA LEU A 150 -12.68 -19.54 -13.20
C LEU A 150 -11.71 -19.50 -14.40
N PRO A 151 -11.77 -18.53 -15.32
CA PRO A 151 -10.77 -18.43 -16.39
C PRO A 151 -9.33 -18.23 -15.92
N ASN A 152 -9.12 -17.67 -14.73
CA ASN A 152 -7.81 -17.45 -14.11
C ASN A 152 -7.59 -18.33 -12.87
N GLN A 153 -8.19 -19.52 -12.82
CA GLN A 153 -8.18 -20.36 -11.62
C GLN A 153 -6.78 -20.80 -11.21
N ASP A 154 -5.87 -20.99 -12.13
CA ASP A 154 -4.46 -21.33 -11.93
C ASP A 154 -3.69 -20.25 -11.18
N ASP A 155 -3.99 -18.98 -11.40
CA ASP A 155 -3.40 -17.83 -10.71
C ASP A 155 -4.20 -17.35 -9.47
N VAL A 156 -5.32 -18.04 -9.16
CA VAL A 156 -6.19 -17.66 -8.03
C VAL A 156 -6.21 -18.73 -6.93
N PHE A 157 -6.12 -20.03 -7.27
CA PHE A 157 -6.48 -21.11 -6.35
C PHE A 157 -5.29 -21.91 -5.78
N PRO A 158 -4.34 -22.47 -6.58
CA PRO A 158 -3.53 -23.60 -6.11
C PRO A 158 -2.29 -23.23 -5.28
N ASP A 159 -1.78 -22.00 -5.36
CA ASP A 159 -0.52 -21.63 -4.74
C ASP A 159 -0.68 -21.12 -3.30
N ARG A 160 0.44 -21.00 -2.61
CA ARG A 160 0.54 -20.57 -1.21
C ARG A 160 -0.16 -19.24 -0.91
N ASP A 161 0.07 -18.22 -1.75
CA ASP A 161 -0.45 -16.88 -1.56
C ASP A 161 -1.66 -16.60 -2.49
N HIS A 162 -2.46 -17.63 -2.72
CA HIS A 162 -3.72 -17.61 -3.44
C HIS A 162 -4.94 -17.59 -2.50
N PHE A 163 -6.11 -17.88 -3.04
CA PHE A 163 -7.40 -17.71 -2.37
C PHE A 163 -7.48 -18.40 -1.00
N GLY A 164 -6.92 -19.61 -0.88
CA GLY A 164 -6.87 -20.36 0.39
C GLY A 164 -6.10 -19.63 1.50
N ARG A 165 -5.14 -18.78 1.16
CA ARG A 165 -4.37 -18.02 2.15
C ARG A 165 -5.22 -17.01 2.91
N ILE A 166 -6.31 -16.51 2.29
CA ILE A 166 -7.26 -15.61 2.94
C ILE A 166 -7.84 -16.25 4.21
N PHE A 167 -8.26 -17.51 4.10
CA PHE A 167 -8.88 -18.25 5.21
C PHE A 167 -7.86 -18.65 6.27
N TYR A 168 -6.67 -19.05 5.83
CA TYR A 168 -5.55 -19.31 6.74
C TYR A 168 -5.22 -18.07 7.58
N ASN A 169 -5.11 -16.90 6.96
CA ASN A 169 -4.84 -15.65 7.65
C ASN A 169 -5.98 -15.27 8.60
N GLN A 170 -7.24 -15.43 8.18
CA GLN A 170 -8.41 -15.12 8.97
C GLN A 170 -8.43 -15.94 10.27
N ALA A 171 -8.22 -17.27 10.19
CA ALA A 171 -8.16 -18.14 11.35
C ALA A 171 -7.00 -17.77 12.30
N ASN A 172 -5.82 -17.50 11.75
CA ASN A 172 -4.65 -17.12 12.56
C ASN A 172 -4.80 -15.73 13.21
N MET A 173 -5.40 -14.78 12.51
CA MET A 173 -5.70 -13.46 13.10
C MET A 173 -6.70 -13.57 14.24
N SER A 174 -7.77 -14.36 14.10
CA SER A 174 -8.70 -14.65 15.19
C SER A 174 -7.98 -15.26 16.39
N ALA A 175 -7.12 -16.27 16.15
CA ALA A 175 -6.30 -16.88 17.20
C ALA A 175 -5.34 -15.91 17.92
N LEU A 176 -4.92 -14.84 17.24
CA LEU A 176 -4.14 -13.75 17.81
C LEU A 176 -4.99 -12.69 18.54
N GLY A 177 -6.30 -12.87 18.62
CA GLY A 177 -7.24 -11.90 19.22
C GLY A 177 -7.51 -10.69 18.33
N ILE A 178 -7.31 -10.81 17.02
CA ILE A 178 -7.67 -9.79 16.03
C ILE A 178 -9.04 -10.19 15.46
N SER A 179 -10.08 -9.51 15.91
CA SER A 179 -11.47 -9.87 15.62
C SER A 179 -11.80 -9.82 14.13
N GLN A 180 -12.58 -10.82 13.69
CA GLN A 180 -13.00 -11.04 12.31
C GLN A 180 -14.53 -10.93 12.24
N ILE A 181 -15.07 -9.91 11.59
CA ILE A 181 -16.52 -9.67 11.48
C ILE A 181 -16.90 -9.73 10.01
N ALA A 182 -17.84 -10.61 9.64
CA ALA A 182 -18.36 -10.67 8.28
C ALA A 182 -19.79 -10.11 8.20
N VAL A 183 -20.06 -9.38 7.12
CA VAL A 183 -21.39 -8.87 6.79
C VAL A 183 -21.75 -9.33 5.39
N VAL A 184 -22.61 -10.30 5.29
CA VAL A 184 -23.03 -10.92 4.02
C VAL A 184 -24.16 -10.10 3.40
N MET A 185 -23.81 -9.27 2.43
CA MET A 185 -24.68 -8.32 1.77
C MET A 185 -25.06 -8.72 0.34
N GLY A 186 -24.75 -9.95 -0.01
CA GLY A 186 -25.05 -10.51 -1.31
C GLY A 186 -24.60 -11.96 -1.42
N SER A 187 -24.24 -12.41 -2.62
CA SER A 187 -23.79 -13.77 -2.84
C SER A 187 -22.48 -14.05 -2.10
N CYS A 188 -22.40 -15.25 -1.52
CA CYS A 188 -21.20 -15.76 -0.89
C CYS A 188 -21.09 -17.25 -1.24
N THR A 189 -20.45 -17.54 -2.37
CA THR A 189 -20.51 -18.87 -3.02
C THR A 189 -19.14 -19.55 -3.04
N ALA A 190 -19.15 -20.87 -2.97
CA ALA A 190 -17.99 -21.76 -3.03
C ALA A 190 -16.94 -21.41 -1.94
N GLY A 191 -15.67 -21.23 -2.31
CA GLY A 191 -14.64 -20.85 -1.35
C GLY A 191 -14.93 -19.56 -0.59
N GLY A 192 -15.63 -18.59 -1.21
CA GLY A 192 -16.06 -17.36 -0.55
C GLY A 192 -16.95 -17.58 0.68
N ALA A 193 -17.69 -18.68 0.75
CA ALA A 193 -18.54 -19.04 1.89
C ALA A 193 -17.75 -19.20 3.20
N TYR A 194 -16.45 -19.47 3.12
CA TYR A 194 -15.61 -19.58 4.31
C TYR A 194 -15.30 -18.23 4.97
N VAL A 195 -15.38 -17.10 4.25
CA VAL A 195 -15.17 -15.77 4.87
C VAL A 195 -16.16 -15.55 6.03
N PRO A 196 -17.49 -15.63 5.86
CA PRO A 196 -18.41 -15.52 7.00
C PRO A 196 -18.35 -16.74 7.92
N ALA A 197 -18.21 -17.95 7.40
CA ALA A 197 -18.24 -19.17 8.23
C ALA A 197 -17.03 -19.29 9.19
N MET A 198 -15.93 -18.59 8.92
CA MET A 198 -14.73 -18.56 9.75
C MET A 198 -14.53 -17.22 10.46
N SER A 199 -15.46 -16.29 10.33
CA SER A 199 -15.45 -15.05 11.11
C SER A 199 -15.87 -15.31 12.56
N ASP A 200 -15.41 -14.49 13.48
CA ASP A 200 -15.80 -14.57 14.90
C ASP A 200 -17.27 -14.19 15.09
N GLU A 201 -17.78 -13.32 14.21
CA GLU A 201 -19.18 -12.90 14.20
C GLU A 201 -19.64 -12.66 12.76
N ALA A 202 -20.81 -13.17 12.38
CA ALA A 202 -21.35 -13.07 11.03
C ALA A 202 -22.77 -12.49 11.01
N ILE A 203 -22.99 -11.51 10.14
CA ILE A 203 -24.25 -10.82 9.91
C ILE A 203 -24.70 -11.13 8.49
N ILE A 204 -25.97 -11.44 8.26
CA ILE A 204 -26.50 -11.71 6.92
C ILE A 204 -27.74 -10.88 6.64
N VAL A 205 -27.84 -10.31 5.43
CA VAL A 205 -29.00 -9.52 4.99
C VAL A 205 -30.09 -10.44 4.45
N LYS A 206 -31.29 -10.35 5.01
CA LYS A 206 -32.46 -11.14 4.63
C LYS A 206 -32.81 -10.95 3.14
N ASN A 207 -33.15 -12.02 2.44
CA ASN A 207 -33.55 -12.03 1.03
C ASN A 207 -32.51 -11.45 0.06
N GLN A 208 -31.26 -11.29 0.50
CA GLN A 208 -30.20 -10.66 -0.27
C GLN A 208 -28.87 -11.39 -0.09
N GLY A 209 -28.48 -11.65 1.16
CA GLY A 209 -27.30 -12.42 1.50
C GLY A 209 -27.54 -13.92 1.36
N THR A 210 -26.58 -14.64 0.77
CA THR A 210 -26.62 -16.10 0.68
C THR A 210 -25.24 -16.68 0.95
N ILE A 211 -25.19 -17.78 1.68
CA ILE A 211 -23.95 -18.52 1.97
C ILE A 211 -24.16 -19.99 1.59
N PHE A 212 -23.41 -20.49 0.63
CA PHE A 212 -23.41 -21.92 0.30
C PHE A 212 -22.13 -22.35 -0.43
N LEU A 213 -21.69 -23.57 -0.19
CA LEU A 213 -20.52 -24.15 -0.89
C LEU A 213 -20.87 -24.50 -2.34
N GLY A 214 -22.11 -24.97 -2.59
CA GLY A 214 -22.62 -25.21 -3.92
C GLY A 214 -23.98 -24.53 -4.10
N GLY A 215 -24.08 -23.63 -5.08
CA GLY A 215 -25.34 -22.94 -5.38
C GLY A 215 -26.42 -23.83 -5.98
N PRO A 216 -27.66 -23.32 -6.12
CA PRO A 216 -28.81 -24.10 -6.63
C PRO A 216 -28.53 -24.86 -7.94
N PRO A 217 -27.80 -24.32 -8.94
CA PRO A 217 -27.48 -25.10 -10.16
C PRO A 217 -26.62 -26.33 -9.91
N LEU A 218 -25.65 -26.22 -8.96
CA LEU A 218 -24.78 -27.33 -8.60
C LEU A 218 -25.55 -28.40 -7.81
N VAL A 219 -26.40 -27.98 -6.88
CA VAL A 219 -27.30 -28.90 -6.12
C VAL A 219 -28.18 -29.68 -7.08
N LYS A 220 -28.85 -28.99 -8.02
CA LYS A 220 -29.67 -29.63 -9.04
C LYS A 220 -28.90 -30.65 -9.88
N ALA A 221 -27.68 -30.28 -10.31
CA ALA A 221 -26.85 -31.18 -11.11
C ALA A 221 -26.37 -32.42 -10.32
N ALA A 222 -26.05 -32.24 -9.03
CA ALA A 222 -25.49 -33.30 -8.19
C ALA A 222 -26.56 -34.25 -7.60
N THR A 223 -27.72 -33.72 -7.21
CA THR A 223 -28.75 -34.46 -6.45
C THR A 223 -30.10 -34.53 -7.14
N GLY A 224 -30.34 -33.72 -8.19
CA GLY A 224 -31.64 -33.57 -8.83
C GLY A 224 -32.59 -32.63 -8.08
N GLU A 225 -32.24 -32.16 -6.89
CA GLU A 225 -33.06 -31.30 -6.06
C GLU A 225 -33.19 -29.89 -6.66
N VAL A 226 -34.38 -29.32 -6.66
CA VAL A 226 -34.67 -27.97 -7.10
C VAL A 226 -34.95 -27.10 -5.88
N VAL A 227 -34.02 -26.21 -5.56
CA VAL A 227 -34.09 -25.31 -4.40
C VAL A 227 -33.88 -23.88 -4.83
N THR A 228 -34.49 -22.93 -4.09
CA THR A 228 -34.14 -21.51 -4.24
C THR A 228 -32.87 -21.19 -3.49
N ALA A 229 -32.21 -20.06 -3.84
CA ALA A 229 -31.02 -19.62 -3.13
C ALA A 229 -31.31 -19.27 -1.66
N GLU A 230 -32.49 -18.70 -1.38
CA GLU A 230 -32.94 -18.38 -0.02
C GLU A 230 -33.21 -19.62 0.83
N ASP A 231 -33.86 -20.64 0.25
CA ASP A 231 -34.12 -21.89 0.96
C ASP A 231 -32.85 -22.75 1.17
N LEU A 232 -31.87 -22.62 0.27
CA LEU A 232 -30.61 -23.36 0.35
C LEU A 232 -29.65 -22.74 1.38
N GLY A 233 -29.51 -21.42 1.38
CA GLY A 233 -28.51 -20.75 2.19
C GLY A 233 -28.77 -19.27 2.39
N GLY A 234 -30.03 -18.87 2.54
CA GLY A 234 -30.43 -17.50 2.84
C GLY A 234 -30.36 -17.15 4.32
N GLY A 235 -30.72 -15.91 4.61
CA GLY A 235 -30.57 -15.34 5.95
C GLY A 235 -31.34 -16.08 7.04
N ASP A 236 -32.60 -16.49 6.80
CA ASP A 236 -33.40 -17.24 7.78
C ASP A 236 -32.80 -18.64 8.06
N VAL A 237 -32.31 -19.29 7.02
CA VAL A 237 -31.65 -20.62 7.15
C VAL A 237 -30.44 -20.54 8.05
N HIS A 238 -29.58 -19.57 7.80
CA HIS A 238 -28.28 -19.48 8.49
C HIS A 238 -28.37 -18.88 9.89
N THR A 239 -29.36 -18.05 10.19
CA THR A 239 -29.52 -17.50 11.53
C THR A 239 -30.40 -18.36 12.46
N ARG A 240 -31.23 -19.25 11.89
CA ARG A 240 -32.19 -20.03 12.69
C ARG A 240 -31.94 -21.54 12.67
N LEU A 241 -31.49 -22.10 11.54
CA LEU A 241 -31.35 -23.56 11.38
C LEU A 241 -29.89 -24.00 11.46
N SER A 242 -29.00 -23.44 10.67
CA SER A 242 -27.61 -23.90 10.58
C SER A 242 -26.66 -23.20 11.58
N GLY A 243 -26.99 -22.02 12.04
CA GLY A 243 -26.14 -21.24 12.94
C GLY A 243 -24.84 -20.71 12.29
N VAL A 244 -24.77 -20.65 10.96
CA VAL A 244 -23.58 -20.11 10.26
C VAL A 244 -23.51 -18.58 10.36
N ALA A 245 -24.64 -17.91 10.53
CA ALA A 245 -24.71 -16.48 10.78
C ALA A 245 -25.39 -16.21 12.13
N ASP A 246 -24.91 -15.18 12.84
CA ASP A 246 -25.35 -14.85 14.19
C ASP A 246 -26.49 -13.83 14.19
N HIS A 247 -26.52 -12.92 13.19
CA HIS A 247 -27.47 -11.84 13.12
C HIS A 247 -28.16 -11.72 11.77
N LEU A 248 -29.51 -11.59 11.79
CA LEU A 248 -30.32 -11.33 10.61
C LEU A 248 -30.60 -9.83 10.46
N ALA A 249 -30.07 -9.23 9.42
CA ALA A 249 -30.33 -7.85 9.06
C ALA A 249 -31.47 -7.72 8.05
N GLN A 250 -32.27 -6.65 8.14
CA GLN A 250 -33.39 -6.43 7.23
C GLN A 250 -32.98 -5.84 5.87
N ASN A 251 -31.88 -5.09 5.84
CA ASN A 251 -31.30 -4.44 4.66
C ASN A 251 -29.85 -4.04 4.94
N ASP A 252 -29.17 -3.45 3.94
CA ASP A 252 -27.77 -3.02 4.03
C ASP A 252 -27.54 -2.06 5.21
N LEU A 253 -28.41 -1.05 5.42
CA LEU A 253 -28.26 -0.08 6.51
C LEU A 253 -28.34 -0.75 7.89
N HIS A 254 -29.28 -1.68 8.07
CA HIS A 254 -29.41 -2.44 9.33
C HIS A 254 -28.17 -3.34 9.54
N ALA A 255 -27.66 -3.97 8.47
CA ALA A 255 -26.46 -4.80 8.56
C ALA A 255 -25.23 -3.99 9.00
N LEU A 256 -25.06 -2.78 8.45
CA LEU A 256 -23.98 -1.88 8.86
C LEU A 256 -24.14 -1.40 10.31
N ALA A 257 -25.38 -1.15 10.76
CA ALA A 257 -25.64 -0.80 12.15
C ALA A 257 -25.29 -1.95 13.11
N LEU A 258 -25.61 -3.20 12.76
CA LEU A 258 -25.22 -4.38 13.51
C LEU A 258 -23.69 -4.56 13.54
N ALA A 259 -22.99 -4.37 12.41
CA ALA A 259 -21.54 -4.40 12.37
C ALA A 259 -20.89 -3.33 13.27
N ARG A 260 -21.44 -2.12 13.29
CA ARG A 260 -21.00 -1.04 14.21
C ARG A 260 -21.23 -1.42 15.67
N ALA A 261 -22.34 -2.12 15.99
CA ALA A 261 -22.63 -2.62 17.33
C ALA A 261 -21.65 -3.73 17.73
N ALA A 262 -21.34 -4.67 16.83
CA ALA A 262 -20.33 -5.71 17.04
C ALA A 262 -18.96 -5.08 17.38
N VAL A 263 -18.50 -4.11 16.59
CA VAL A 263 -17.25 -3.40 16.86
C VAL A 263 -17.25 -2.69 18.21
N LYS A 264 -18.36 -2.06 18.59
CA LYS A 264 -18.51 -1.38 19.89
C LYS A 264 -18.30 -2.34 21.08
N ASN A 265 -18.62 -3.62 20.89
CA ASN A 265 -18.52 -4.65 21.92
C ASN A 265 -17.15 -5.32 22.01
N LEU A 266 -16.18 -4.98 21.14
CA LEU A 266 -14.86 -5.62 21.11
C LEU A 266 -13.97 -5.36 22.32
N ASN A 267 -14.30 -4.38 23.15
CA ASN A 267 -13.43 -3.94 24.27
C ASN A 267 -12.00 -3.64 23.80
N SER A 268 -11.87 -3.04 22.61
CA SER A 268 -10.57 -2.76 21.98
C SER A 268 -10.04 -1.40 22.43
N ASN A 269 -8.82 -1.37 22.93
CA ASN A 269 -8.11 -0.15 23.28
C ASN A 269 -6.81 -0.05 22.49
N LYS A 270 -6.46 1.17 22.05
CA LYS A 270 -5.14 1.44 21.49
C LYS A 270 -4.06 1.15 22.53
N VAL A 271 -2.96 0.53 22.07
CA VAL A 271 -1.78 0.36 22.89
C VAL A 271 -0.96 1.65 22.80
N GLU A 272 -1.04 2.50 23.83
CA GLU A 272 -0.21 3.70 23.90
C GLU A 272 1.25 3.31 24.18
N SER A 273 2.04 3.19 23.12
CA SER A 273 3.47 2.84 23.21
C SER A 273 4.41 4.03 22.97
N LEU A 274 3.88 5.21 22.60
CA LEU A 274 4.65 6.40 22.28
C LEU A 274 4.26 7.61 23.13
N VAL A 275 5.27 8.40 23.48
CA VAL A 275 5.05 9.71 24.12
C VAL A 275 4.66 10.71 23.04
N THR A 276 3.37 11.01 22.94
CA THR A 276 2.83 11.98 21.99
C THR A 276 2.88 13.41 22.56
N ALA A 277 2.83 14.39 21.65
CA ALA A 277 2.69 15.81 21.98
C ALA A 277 1.45 16.39 21.27
N ALA A 278 1.09 17.60 21.57
CA ALA A 278 0.08 18.31 20.79
C ALA A 278 0.55 18.48 19.34
N PRO A 279 -0.30 18.16 18.34
CA PRO A 279 0.04 18.39 16.94
C PRO A 279 0.32 19.86 16.65
N ALA A 280 1.31 20.13 15.78
CA ALA A 280 1.61 21.46 15.30
C ALA A 280 1.67 21.47 13.76
N ALA A 281 1.03 22.43 13.12
CA ALA A 281 1.12 22.57 11.68
C ALA A 281 2.57 22.88 11.26
N PRO A 282 3.04 22.37 10.10
CA PRO A 282 4.28 22.85 9.49
C PRO A 282 4.24 24.35 9.24
N LYS A 283 5.39 25.01 9.22
CA LYS A 283 5.50 26.46 8.92
C LYS A 283 5.31 26.78 7.44
N PHE A 284 5.47 25.78 6.58
CA PHE A 284 5.36 25.90 5.13
C PHE A 284 4.15 25.12 4.63
N ALA A 285 3.49 25.66 3.59
CA ALA A 285 2.30 25.04 3.03
C ALA A 285 2.61 23.70 2.34
N ALA A 286 1.71 22.72 2.48
CA ALA A 286 1.89 21.40 1.87
C ALA A 286 1.93 21.48 0.34
N GLU A 287 1.20 22.41 -0.28
CA GLU A 287 1.14 22.62 -1.73
C GLU A 287 2.48 23.10 -2.33
N GLU A 288 3.38 23.64 -1.50
CA GLU A 288 4.74 23.96 -1.93
C GLU A 288 5.55 22.70 -2.29
N LEU A 289 5.15 21.51 -1.81
CA LEU A 289 5.76 20.24 -2.20
C LEU A 289 5.73 20.00 -3.71
N TYR A 290 4.78 20.56 -4.42
CA TYR A 290 4.71 20.45 -5.88
C TYR A 290 5.90 21.09 -6.59
N GLY A 291 6.50 22.13 -6.02
CA GLY A 291 7.63 22.85 -6.63
C GLY A 291 9.02 22.38 -6.17
N VAL A 292 9.10 21.46 -5.18
CA VAL A 292 10.38 21.04 -4.59
C VAL A 292 11.20 20.19 -5.55
N ILE A 293 10.56 19.22 -6.22
CA ILE A 293 11.28 18.26 -7.07
C ILE A 293 11.38 18.79 -8.49
N PRO A 294 12.62 18.94 -9.02
CA PRO A 294 12.83 19.35 -10.40
C PRO A 294 12.24 18.35 -11.40
N THR A 295 11.68 18.86 -12.50
CA THR A 295 11.25 18.03 -13.65
C THR A 295 12.42 17.32 -14.32
N ASP A 296 13.59 17.95 -14.34
CA ASP A 296 14.85 17.31 -14.75
C ASP A 296 15.43 16.53 -13.57
N THR A 297 15.31 15.20 -13.62
CA THR A 297 15.79 14.29 -12.56
C THR A 297 17.31 14.36 -12.29
N ARG A 298 18.09 15.00 -13.17
CA ARG A 298 19.53 15.24 -12.99
C ARG A 298 19.82 16.44 -12.07
N LYS A 299 18.85 17.33 -11.89
CA LYS A 299 18.97 18.47 -10.99
C LYS A 299 18.77 18.02 -9.54
N PRO A 300 19.73 18.28 -8.65
CA PRO A 300 19.58 17.95 -7.23
C PRO A 300 18.58 18.90 -6.55
N PHE A 301 17.95 18.42 -5.49
CA PHE A 301 17.19 19.21 -4.54
C PHE A 301 17.56 18.79 -3.11
N ASP A 302 17.33 19.67 -2.13
CA ASP A 302 17.57 19.36 -0.73
C ASP A 302 16.29 18.71 -0.13
N VAL A 303 16.40 17.46 0.32
CA VAL A 303 15.25 16.72 0.89
C VAL A 303 14.73 17.35 2.19
N ARG A 304 15.50 18.22 2.85
CA ARG A 304 15.05 18.98 4.03
C ARG A 304 13.88 19.91 3.70
N GLU A 305 13.75 20.33 2.44
CA GLU A 305 12.59 21.09 1.97
C GLU A 305 11.30 20.29 2.04
N ILE A 306 11.36 18.97 1.77
CA ILE A 306 10.23 18.07 1.94
C ILE A 306 9.95 17.85 3.43
N ILE A 307 10.98 17.55 4.21
CA ILE A 307 10.86 17.33 5.66
C ILE A 307 10.19 18.52 6.34
N ALA A 308 10.61 19.75 6.00
CA ALA A 308 10.06 20.98 6.58
C ALA A 308 8.55 21.16 6.34
N ARG A 309 7.97 20.52 5.31
CA ARG A 309 6.55 20.63 4.93
C ARG A 309 5.69 19.48 5.44
N ILE A 310 6.29 18.47 6.07
CA ILE A 310 5.56 17.31 6.58
C ILE A 310 5.65 17.12 8.10
N VAL A 311 6.65 17.74 8.77
CA VAL A 311 6.85 17.58 10.21
C VAL A 311 6.25 18.73 11.02
N ASP A 312 5.90 18.45 12.26
CA ASP A 312 5.32 19.40 13.21
C ASP A 312 6.23 20.61 13.41
N GLY A 313 5.68 21.83 13.26
CA GLY A 313 6.38 23.09 13.42
C GLY A 313 7.59 23.28 12.50
N SER A 314 7.78 22.42 11.51
CA SER A 314 9.00 22.30 10.69
C SER A 314 10.25 22.04 11.54
N GLU A 315 10.08 21.42 12.70
CA GLU A 315 11.14 21.09 13.64
C GLU A 315 11.81 19.76 13.30
N PHE A 316 13.14 19.78 13.22
CA PHE A 316 13.93 18.60 12.85
C PHE A 316 15.26 18.59 13.57
N ASP A 317 15.54 17.53 14.34
CA ASP A 317 16.81 17.32 15.02
C ASP A 317 17.70 16.40 14.19
N GLU A 318 18.53 17.00 13.34
CA GLU A 318 19.35 16.27 12.37
C GLU A 318 20.52 15.54 13.02
N PHE A 319 20.54 14.23 12.88
CA PHE A 319 21.59 13.34 13.36
C PHE A 319 22.79 13.34 12.39
N LYS A 320 24.00 13.55 12.92
CA LYS A 320 25.25 13.55 12.13
C LYS A 320 25.17 14.41 10.87
N ALA A 321 24.69 15.65 10.98
CA ALA A 321 24.48 16.57 9.86
C ALA A 321 25.74 16.77 8.97
N ARG A 322 26.94 16.63 9.53
CA ARG A 322 28.23 16.83 8.84
C ARG A 322 28.87 15.55 8.30
N TYR A 323 28.28 14.37 8.56
CA TYR A 323 28.80 13.08 8.13
C TYR A 323 27.78 12.36 7.24
N GLY A 324 28.22 11.75 6.14
CA GLY A 324 27.33 11.05 5.22
C GLY A 324 26.20 11.95 4.70
N THR A 325 26.54 13.13 4.16
CA THR A 325 25.60 14.22 3.86
C THR A 325 24.60 13.92 2.75
N THR A 326 24.82 12.84 1.99
CA THR A 326 23.88 12.36 0.96
C THR A 326 22.72 11.51 1.53
N LEU A 327 22.73 11.29 2.86
CA LEU A 327 21.61 10.74 3.61
C LEU A 327 21.31 11.67 4.79
N VAL A 328 20.09 12.17 4.87
CA VAL A 328 19.59 12.98 5.97
C VAL A 328 18.87 12.08 6.95
N CYS A 329 19.32 12.05 8.20
CA CYS A 329 18.68 11.31 9.28
C CYS A 329 18.38 12.27 10.43
N GLY A 330 17.24 12.12 11.10
CA GLY A 330 16.91 12.95 12.26
C GLY A 330 15.57 12.65 12.89
N PHE A 331 15.36 13.21 14.07
CA PHE A 331 14.13 13.06 14.83
C PHE A 331 13.17 14.22 14.56
N ALA A 332 11.89 13.90 14.48
CA ALA A 332 10.80 14.87 14.28
C ALA A 332 9.51 14.35 14.92
N ARG A 333 8.42 15.09 14.71
CA ARG A 333 7.06 14.66 15.01
C ARG A 333 6.16 14.84 13.80
N ILE A 334 5.18 13.95 13.66
CA ILE A 334 4.09 14.08 12.69
C ILE A 334 2.78 13.89 13.46
N GLU A 335 1.92 14.91 13.45
CA GLU A 335 0.68 14.93 14.24
C GLU A 335 0.91 14.55 15.72
N GLY A 336 1.94 15.12 16.32
CA GLY A 336 2.35 14.88 17.70
C GLY A 336 3.10 13.57 17.94
N MET A 337 3.11 12.63 17.01
CA MET A 337 3.75 11.32 17.14
C MET A 337 5.24 11.40 16.78
N PRO A 338 6.16 10.88 17.62
CA PRO A 338 7.59 10.90 17.33
C PRO A 338 7.94 9.96 16.18
N VAL A 339 8.83 10.42 15.30
CA VAL A 339 9.35 9.67 14.16
C VAL A 339 10.85 9.89 13.98
N GLY A 340 11.54 8.85 13.49
CA GLY A 340 12.88 8.95 12.93
C GLY A 340 12.78 9.00 11.41
N ILE A 341 13.29 10.05 10.79
CA ILE A 341 13.28 10.22 9.33
C ILE A 341 14.63 9.80 8.76
N VAL A 342 14.60 8.99 7.71
CA VAL A 342 15.75 8.59 6.88
C VAL A 342 15.44 9.00 5.44
N ALA A 343 16.15 9.97 4.92
CA ALA A 343 15.82 10.61 3.64
C ALA A 343 17.03 10.68 2.71
N ASN A 344 16.87 10.29 1.45
CA ASN A 344 17.93 10.44 0.46
C ASN A 344 18.14 11.90 0.07
N ASN A 345 19.40 12.30 0.03
CA ASN A 345 19.87 13.61 -0.44
C ASN A 345 20.98 13.45 -1.49
N GLY A 346 20.95 12.34 -2.23
CA GLY A 346 21.92 11.96 -3.24
C GLY A 346 22.23 10.47 -3.23
N ILE A 347 23.32 10.08 -3.89
CA ILE A 347 23.81 8.71 -3.99
C ILE A 347 24.27 8.20 -2.60
N LEU A 348 24.07 6.93 -2.30
CA LEU A 348 24.54 6.32 -1.06
C LEU A 348 26.02 5.96 -1.15
N PHE A 349 26.82 6.55 -0.28
CA PHE A 349 28.22 6.22 -0.02
C PHE A 349 28.34 5.33 1.23
N SER A 350 29.53 4.80 1.49
CA SER A 350 29.82 4.00 2.68
C SER A 350 29.45 4.72 3.98
N GLU A 351 29.85 5.99 4.11
CA GLU A 351 29.55 6.81 5.29
C GLU A 351 28.05 7.11 5.45
N SER A 352 27.31 7.26 4.32
CA SER A 352 25.87 7.43 4.36
C SER A 352 25.17 6.16 4.83
N ALA A 353 25.61 4.99 4.36
CA ALA A 353 25.10 3.69 4.82
C ALA A 353 25.38 3.44 6.31
N LEU A 354 26.58 3.75 6.77
CA LEU A 354 26.95 3.64 8.19
C LEU A 354 26.14 4.59 9.09
N LYS A 355 25.92 5.83 8.63
CA LYS A 355 25.03 6.79 9.31
C LYS A 355 23.61 6.25 9.41
N GLY A 356 23.07 5.74 8.30
CA GLY A 356 21.74 5.16 8.24
C GLY A 356 21.57 3.96 9.18
N ALA A 357 22.51 3.01 9.16
CA ALA A 357 22.50 1.86 10.06
C ALA A 357 22.46 2.29 11.54
N HIS A 358 23.38 3.17 11.95
CA HIS A 358 23.44 3.67 13.32
C HIS A 358 22.16 4.42 13.74
N PHE A 359 21.59 5.23 12.85
CA PHE A 359 20.36 5.96 13.16
C PHE A 359 19.14 5.03 13.31
N ILE A 360 19.05 3.99 12.48
CA ILE A 360 18.00 2.96 12.58
C ILE A 360 18.12 2.22 13.91
N GLU A 361 19.35 1.86 14.34
CA GLU A 361 19.59 1.23 15.65
C GLU A 361 19.12 2.11 16.80
N LEU A 362 19.41 3.41 16.77
CA LEU A 362 18.93 4.36 17.78
C LEU A 362 17.40 4.44 17.82
N CYS A 363 16.73 4.46 16.66
CA CYS A 363 15.27 4.48 16.60
C CYS A 363 14.69 3.18 17.16
N CYS A 364 15.27 2.03 16.85
CA CYS A 364 14.86 0.74 17.37
C CYS A 364 15.02 0.65 18.89
N GLN A 365 16.15 1.11 19.44
CA GLN A 365 16.38 1.16 20.89
C GLN A 365 15.34 2.02 21.62
N ARG A 366 14.95 3.14 20.99
CA ARG A 366 13.99 4.12 21.53
C ARG A 366 12.54 3.79 21.20
N LYS A 367 12.29 2.72 20.44
CA LYS A 367 10.96 2.32 19.94
C LYS A 367 10.27 3.43 19.12
N ILE A 368 11.04 4.21 18.37
CA ILE A 368 10.55 5.30 17.51
C ILE A 368 10.30 4.76 16.11
N PRO A 369 9.08 4.92 15.54
CA PRO A 369 8.78 4.57 14.15
C PRO A 369 9.70 5.26 13.15
N LEU A 370 9.99 4.59 12.05
CA LEU A 370 10.86 5.07 10.98
C LEU A 370 10.04 5.51 9.75
N VAL A 371 10.37 6.67 9.20
CA VAL A 371 9.86 7.19 7.94
C VAL A 371 11.00 7.30 6.95
N PHE A 372 10.89 6.58 5.82
CA PHE A 372 11.85 6.62 4.72
C PHE A 372 11.32 7.48 3.59
N LEU A 373 12.03 8.56 3.25
CA LEU A 373 11.78 9.38 2.07
C LEU A 373 12.77 8.97 0.99
N GLN A 374 12.29 8.20 0.02
CA GLN A 374 13.13 7.50 -0.93
C GLN A 374 13.24 8.28 -2.24
N ASN A 375 14.46 8.72 -2.55
CA ASN A 375 14.88 9.23 -3.86
C ASN A 375 16.30 8.75 -4.12
N ILE A 376 16.45 7.49 -4.55
CA ILE A 376 17.73 6.81 -4.64
C ILE A 376 18.02 6.32 -6.04
N THR A 377 19.20 6.64 -6.55
CA THR A 377 19.73 6.13 -7.81
C THR A 377 20.60 4.89 -7.64
N GLY A 378 20.99 4.56 -6.41
CA GLY A 378 21.80 3.40 -6.06
C GLY A 378 22.91 3.71 -5.06
N PHE A 379 23.67 2.68 -4.70
CA PHE A 379 24.95 2.87 -4.03
C PHE A 379 26.00 3.32 -5.03
N MET A 380 27.00 4.07 -4.57
CA MET A 380 28.10 4.50 -5.42
C MET A 380 28.89 3.29 -5.94
N VAL A 381 29.24 3.32 -7.21
CA VAL A 381 29.98 2.27 -7.89
C VAL A 381 31.38 2.75 -8.30
N GLY A 382 32.29 1.81 -8.50
CA GLY A 382 33.62 2.07 -8.99
C GLY A 382 34.73 1.48 -8.10
N ARG A 383 35.89 1.22 -8.71
CA ARG A 383 37.02 0.50 -8.08
C ARG A 383 37.38 1.03 -6.68
N LYS A 384 37.42 2.35 -6.52
CA LYS A 384 37.71 2.99 -5.22
C LYS A 384 36.71 2.55 -4.15
N TYR A 385 35.43 2.66 -4.43
CA TYR A 385 34.35 2.40 -3.45
C TYR A 385 34.21 0.92 -3.14
N GLU A 386 34.41 0.05 -4.14
CA GLU A 386 34.43 -1.40 -3.93
C GLU A 386 35.61 -1.80 -3.01
N ASN A 387 36.80 -1.28 -3.27
CA ASN A 387 37.98 -1.54 -2.44
C ASN A 387 37.86 -0.97 -1.01
N GLU A 388 37.14 0.13 -0.82
CA GLU A 388 36.82 0.74 0.48
C GLU A 388 35.67 0.01 1.21
N GLY A 389 35.05 -1.00 0.58
CA GLY A 389 34.06 -1.87 1.19
C GLY A 389 32.63 -1.34 1.16
N ILE A 390 32.21 -0.67 0.08
CA ILE A 390 30.85 -0.17 -0.10
C ILE A 390 29.79 -1.29 0.05
N ALA A 391 30.06 -2.49 -0.48
CA ALA A 391 29.18 -3.64 -0.34
C ALA A 391 28.98 -4.04 1.13
N ARG A 392 30.07 -4.11 1.92
CA ARG A 392 30.01 -4.41 3.35
C ARG A 392 29.25 -3.33 4.13
N ASN A 393 29.53 -2.07 3.88
CA ASN A 393 28.92 -0.95 4.60
C ASN A 393 27.46 -0.76 4.18
N GLY A 394 27.14 -0.96 2.90
CA GLY A 394 25.76 -0.99 2.40
C GLY A 394 24.95 -2.12 3.03
N ALA A 395 25.53 -3.31 3.15
CA ALA A 395 24.90 -4.47 3.78
C ALA A 395 24.53 -4.20 5.26
N LYS A 396 25.31 -3.40 6.00
CA LYS A 396 24.96 -3.00 7.38
C LYS A 396 23.65 -2.23 7.42
N MET A 397 23.46 -1.27 6.53
CA MET A 397 22.19 -0.50 6.45
C MET A 397 21.04 -1.42 6.06
N VAL A 398 21.23 -2.29 5.06
CA VAL A 398 20.19 -3.25 4.64
C VAL A 398 19.84 -4.21 5.78
N THR A 399 20.82 -4.69 6.56
CA THR A 399 20.60 -5.54 7.74
C THR A 399 19.82 -4.78 8.82
N ALA A 400 20.17 -3.53 9.11
CA ALA A 400 19.46 -2.71 10.09
C ALA A 400 17.99 -2.49 9.68
N VAL A 401 17.73 -2.15 8.42
CA VAL A 401 16.36 -2.00 7.88
C VAL A 401 15.57 -3.31 7.98
N SER A 402 16.21 -4.45 7.62
CA SER A 402 15.57 -5.77 7.59
C SER A 402 15.11 -6.23 8.96
N THR A 403 15.96 -6.01 9.97
CA THR A 403 15.75 -6.53 11.33
C THR A 403 14.99 -5.57 12.25
N ALA A 404 14.85 -4.30 11.85
CA ALA A 404 14.10 -3.30 12.62
C ALA A 404 12.65 -3.73 12.83
N GLN A 405 12.21 -3.80 14.10
CA GLN A 405 10.86 -4.17 14.51
C GLN A 405 9.96 -2.95 14.75
N VAL A 406 10.50 -1.75 14.81
CA VAL A 406 9.69 -0.54 14.85
C VAL A 406 8.87 -0.38 13.58
N PRO A 407 7.66 0.20 13.62
CA PRO A 407 6.89 0.49 12.41
C PRO A 407 7.72 1.28 11.40
N LYS A 408 7.73 0.83 10.16
CA LYS A 408 8.45 1.45 9.04
C LYS A 408 7.45 1.94 8.00
N PHE A 409 7.63 3.16 7.52
CA PHE A 409 6.80 3.79 6.49
C PHE A 409 7.71 4.29 5.38
N THR A 410 7.37 4.02 4.14
CA THR A 410 8.17 4.46 2.99
C THR A 410 7.33 5.32 2.05
N VAL A 411 7.87 6.46 1.65
CA VAL A 411 7.33 7.28 0.57
C VAL A 411 8.39 7.40 -0.51
N ILE A 412 8.12 6.87 -1.69
CA ILE A 412 8.99 7.03 -2.86
C ILE A 412 8.64 8.37 -3.49
N ILE A 413 9.49 9.36 -3.23
CA ILE A 413 9.30 10.76 -3.67
C ILE A 413 9.92 11.05 -5.04
N GLY A 414 10.73 10.11 -5.56
CA GLY A 414 11.43 10.23 -6.83
C GLY A 414 11.91 8.87 -7.31
N GLY A 415 13.21 8.70 -7.54
CA GLY A 415 13.78 7.44 -7.98
C GLY A 415 13.85 6.38 -6.89
N SER A 416 13.65 5.11 -7.28
CA SER A 416 13.86 3.94 -6.44
C SER A 416 14.55 2.86 -7.25
N PHE A 417 15.89 2.87 -7.27
CA PHE A 417 16.68 2.05 -8.17
C PHE A 417 17.65 1.13 -7.43
N GLY A 418 17.71 -0.13 -7.92
CA GLY A 418 18.69 -1.13 -7.51
C GLY A 418 18.70 -1.43 -6.00
N ALA A 419 19.86 -1.80 -5.47
CA ALA A 419 20.03 -2.13 -4.05
C ALA A 419 19.80 -0.94 -3.10
N GLY A 420 19.77 0.30 -3.61
CA GLY A 420 19.37 1.46 -2.85
C GLY A 420 17.94 1.35 -2.32
N ASN A 421 17.02 0.74 -3.10
CA ASN A 421 15.68 0.41 -2.65
C ASN A 421 15.69 -0.44 -1.37
N TYR A 422 16.62 -1.37 -1.23
CA TYR A 422 16.75 -2.26 -0.06
C TYR A 422 17.15 -1.49 1.19
N GLY A 423 18.19 -0.66 1.10
CA GLY A 423 18.64 0.19 2.22
C GLY A 423 17.61 1.24 2.64
N MET A 424 16.71 1.63 1.76
CA MET A 424 15.66 2.62 2.00
C MET A 424 14.27 2.00 2.25
N CYS A 425 14.22 0.76 2.73
CA CYS A 425 12.97 0.06 3.10
C CYS A 425 11.96 -0.04 1.95
N GLY A 426 12.39 -0.62 0.82
CA GLY A 426 11.48 -0.97 -0.27
C GLY A 426 10.46 -2.05 0.12
N ARG A 427 9.56 -2.41 -0.79
CA ARG A 427 8.43 -3.32 -0.52
C ARG A 427 8.84 -4.65 0.12
N ALA A 428 9.96 -5.24 -0.31
CA ALA A 428 10.47 -6.51 0.21
C ALA A 428 11.00 -6.43 1.65
N PHE A 429 11.20 -5.22 2.18
CA PHE A 429 11.71 -4.98 3.55
C PHE A 429 10.60 -4.69 4.57
N ASN A 430 9.39 -5.08 4.19
CA ASN A 430 8.22 -5.13 5.06
C ASN A 430 7.87 -3.80 5.75
N PRO A 431 7.75 -2.68 5.00
CA PRO A 431 7.17 -1.48 5.56
C PRO A 431 5.70 -1.72 5.93
N ARG A 432 5.22 -1.07 7.01
CA ARG A 432 3.78 -1.06 7.36
C ARG A 432 2.96 -0.52 6.19
N PHE A 433 3.47 0.54 5.57
CA PHE A 433 2.93 1.13 4.34
C PHE A 433 4.06 1.62 3.46
N LEU A 434 3.84 1.54 2.15
CA LEU A 434 4.68 2.13 1.13
C LEU A 434 3.80 2.87 0.13
N TRP A 435 4.05 4.15 -0.05
CA TRP A 435 3.37 4.99 -1.05
C TRP A 435 4.35 5.53 -2.07
N MET A 436 3.84 5.89 -3.23
CA MET A 436 4.61 6.56 -4.28
C MET A 436 4.01 7.92 -4.61
N TRP A 437 4.85 8.89 -4.95
CA TRP A 437 4.40 10.12 -5.59
C TRP A 437 4.21 9.89 -7.10
N PRO A 438 3.37 10.70 -7.80
CA PRO A 438 3.06 10.44 -9.22
C PRO A 438 4.25 10.65 -10.17
N ASN A 439 5.31 11.37 -9.74
CA ASN A 439 6.56 11.52 -10.46
C ASN A 439 7.58 10.38 -10.20
N ALA A 440 7.30 9.48 -9.30
CA ALA A 440 8.25 8.44 -8.88
C ALA A 440 8.54 7.43 -10.01
N ARG A 441 9.71 6.79 -9.92
CA ARG A 441 10.13 5.70 -10.82
C ARG A 441 10.78 4.59 -10.02
N ILE A 442 10.45 3.34 -10.36
CA ILE A 442 11.00 2.16 -9.69
C ILE A 442 11.47 1.13 -10.72
N SER A 443 12.74 0.73 -10.64
CA SER A 443 13.30 -0.39 -11.41
C SER A 443 14.66 -0.81 -10.85
N VAL A 444 15.29 -1.83 -11.48
CA VAL A 444 16.63 -2.28 -11.09
C VAL A 444 17.69 -1.20 -11.35
N MET A 445 17.52 -0.37 -12.38
CA MET A 445 18.34 0.81 -12.71
C MET A 445 17.56 1.74 -13.65
N GLY A 446 18.02 2.96 -13.86
CA GLY A 446 17.39 3.87 -14.83
C GLY A 446 17.42 3.30 -16.25
N GLY A 447 16.38 3.58 -17.05
CA GLY A 447 16.23 3.01 -18.39
C GLY A 447 17.38 3.33 -19.35
N GLU A 448 17.93 4.55 -19.29
CA GLU A 448 19.11 4.93 -20.09
C GLU A 448 20.36 4.15 -19.66
N GLN A 449 20.55 3.97 -18.35
CA GLN A 449 21.65 3.18 -17.82
C GLN A 449 21.54 1.70 -18.24
N ALA A 450 20.36 1.11 -18.14
CA ALA A 450 20.10 -0.26 -18.57
C ALA A 450 20.37 -0.46 -20.07
N ALA A 451 19.87 0.46 -20.89
CA ALA A 451 20.10 0.44 -22.34
C ALA A 451 21.59 0.56 -22.67
N SER A 452 22.31 1.44 -21.99
CA SER A 452 23.75 1.63 -22.19
C SER A 452 24.58 0.40 -21.77
N VAL A 453 24.27 -0.21 -20.61
CA VAL A 453 24.95 -1.44 -20.16
C VAL A 453 24.75 -2.57 -21.17
N LEU A 454 23.51 -2.81 -21.61
CA LEU A 454 23.21 -3.88 -22.55
C LEU A 454 23.83 -3.59 -23.94
N ALA A 455 23.87 -2.33 -24.38
CA ALA A 455 24.53 -1.94 -25.60
C ALA A 455 26.05 -2.17 -25.54
N THR A 456 26.69 -1.83 -24.40
CA THR A 456 28.12 -2.09 -24.22
C THR A 456 28.44 -3.58 -24.34
N VAL A 457 27.70 -4.44 -23.61
CA VAL A 457 27.88 -5.90 -23.69
C VAL A 457 27.71 -6.42 -25.12
N LYS A 458 26.72 -5.92 -25.84
CA LYS A 458 26.48 -6.31 -27.23
C LYS A 458 27.56 -5.82 -28.17
N ARG A 459 28.03 -4.58 -28.00
CA ARG A 459 29.14 -4.00 -28.79
C ARG A 459 30.40 -4.81 -28.60
N ASP A 460 30.81 -5.06 -27.35
CA ASP A 460 32.01 -5.86 -27.03
C ASP A 460 31.94 -7.25 -27.68
N GLY A 461 30.75 -7.87 -27.70
CA GLY A 461 30.53 -9.16 -28.36
C GLY A 461 30.63 -9.13 -29.88
N ILE A 462 30.26 -8.01 -30.53
CA ILE A 462 30.40 -7.80 -31.98
C ILE A 462 31.87 -7.53 -32.33
N GLU A 463 32.53 -6.63 -31.61
CA GLU A 463 33.93 -6.29 -31.81
C GLU A 463 34.87 -7.48 -31.58
N ALA A 464 34.61 -8.32 -30.58
CA ALA A 464 35.34 -9.56 -30.35
C ALA A 464 35.28 -10.56 -31.51
N LYS A 465 34.24 -10.45 -32.36
CA LYS A 465 34.08 -11.25 -33.60
C LYS A 465 34.54 -10.52 -34.85
N GLY A 466 35.21 -9.36 -34.72
CA GLY A 466 35.70 -8.54 -35.82
C GLY A 466 34.64 -7.75 -36.56
N GLY A 467 33.41 -7.65 -35.99
CA GLY A 467 32.33 -6.84 -36.55
C GLY A 467 32.42 -5.38 -36.14
N GLN A 468 31.62 -4.56 -36.79
CA GLN A 468 31.38 -3.16 -36.42
C GLN A 468 29.87 -2.95 -36.12
N TRP A 469 29.58 -2.05 -35.23
CA TRP A 469 28.19 -1.67 -34.86
C TRP A 469 28.04 -0.17 -34.95
N SER A 470 27.16 0.27 -35.87
CA SER A 470 26.96 1.70 -36.10
C SER A 470 26.22 2.36 -34.92
N MET A 471 26.38 3.68 -34.79
CA MET A 471 25.65 4.47 -33.77
C MET A 471 24.14 4.40 -33.99
N GLU A 472 23.67 4.31 -35.22
CA GLU A 472 22.25 4.20 -35.57
C GLU A 472 21.67 2.85 -35.14
N GLU A 473 22.39 1.74 -35.41
CA GLU A 473 22.01 0.40 -34.95
C GLU A 473 22.01 0.29 -33.43
N GLU A 474 22.97 0.94 -32.78
CA GLU A 474 23.04 0.99 -31.31
C GLU A 474 21.84 1.75 -30.73
N GLU A 475 21.49 2.90 -31.29
CA GLU A 475 20.35 3.69 -30.83
C GLU A 475 19.02 2.94 -31.08
N ALA A 476 18.88 2.27 -32.21
CA ALA A 476 17.74 1.40 -32.51
C ALA A 476 17.63 0.23 -31.51
N PHE A 477 18.75 -0.28 -31.00
CA PHE A 477 18.77 -1.31 -29.97
C PHE A 477 18.40 -0.75 -28.59
N LYS A 478 18.86 0.46 -28.23
CA LYS A 478 18.63 1.09 -26.94
C LYS A 478 17.17 1.55 -26.76
N ALA A 479 16.54 2.07 -27.80
CA ALA A 479 15.23 2.70 -27.72
C ALA A 479 14.13 1.79 -27.12
N PRO A 480 13.94 0.52 -27.58
CA PRO A 480 12.93 -0.36 -26.97
C PRO A 480 13.21 -0.66 -25.49
N ILE A 481 14.48 -0.77 -25.09
CA ILE A 481 14.87 -1.02 -23.70
C ILE A 481 14.47 0.17 -22.83
N ARG A 482 14.80 1.40 -23.24
CA ARG A 482 14.39 2.62 -22.54
C ARG A 482 12.87 2.69 -22.37
N ASN A 483 12.13 2.45 -23.44
CA ASN A 483 10.67 2.49 -23.43
C ASN A 483 10.07 1.45 -22.49
N GLN A 484 10.64 0.24 -22.47
CA GLN A 484 10.21 -0.81 -21.53
C GLN A 484 10.44 -0.42 -20.07
N TYR A 485 11.62 0.11 -19.75
CA TYR A 485 11.95 0.53 -18.38
C TYR A 485 11.11 1.72 -17.94
N GLU A 486 10.85 2.69 -18.81
CA GLU A 486 9.98 3.83 -18.50
C GLU A 486 8.54 3.37 -18.24
N ALA A 487 8.00 2.49 -19.07
CA ALA A 487 6.65 1.96 -18.90
C ALA A 487 6.53 1.13 -17.60
N GLN A 488 7.47 0.21 -17.35
CA GLN A 488 7.43 -0.68 -16.19
C GLN A 488 7.85 0.01 -14.89
N GLY A 489 8.65 1.08 -14.96
CA GLY A 489 9.04 1.90 -13.81
C GLY A 489 7.99 2.92 -13.40
N HIS A 490 6.94 3.13 -14.19
CA HIS A 490 5.90 4.12 -13.92
C HIS A 490 5.08 3.77 -12.66
N PRO A 491 4.70 4.74 -11.81
CA PRO A 491 3.94 4.47 -10.59
C PRO A 491 2.60 3.77 -10.84
N TYR A 492 1.92 4.04 -11.94
CA TYR A 492 0.67 3.33 -12.27
C TYR A 492 0.89 1.86 -12.61
N TYR A 493 2.02 1.52 -13.24
CA TYR A 493 2.38 0.12 -13.47
C TYR A 493 2.68 -0.61 -12.15
N ALA A 494 3.38 0.06 -11.24
CA ALA A 494 3.73 -0.46 -9.92
C ALA A 494 2.48 -0.67 -9.04
N THR A 495 1.65 0.38 -8.90
CA THR A 495 0.46 0.34 -8.05
C THR A 495 -0.61 -0.61 -8.57
N ALA A 496 -0.75 -0.73 -9.91
CA ALA A 496 -1.64 -1.73 -10.52
C ALA A 496 -1.32 -3.15 -10.07
N ARG A 497 -0.04 -3.43 -9.78
CA ARG A 497 0.50 -4.73 -9.34
C ARG A 497 0.71 -4.84 -7.83
N LEU A 498 0.26 -3.84 -7.07
CA LEU A 498 0.42 -3.75 -5.60
C LEU A 498 1.89 -3.80 -5.13
N TRP A 499 2.79 -3.14 -5.87
CA TRP A 499 4.16 -2.93 -5.41
C TRP A 499 4.23 -1.83 -4.34
N ASP A 500 3.15 -1.07 -4.21
CA ASP A 500 2.90 -0.05 -3.18
C ASP A 500 1.48 -0.22 -2.59
N ASP A 501 1.14 0.65 -1.66
CA ASP A 501 -0.19 0.74 -1.05
C ASP A 501 -1.01 1.91 -1.63
N GLY A 502 -0.47 2.61 -2.64
CA GLY A 502 -1.12 3.64 -3.42
C GLY A 502 -0.17 4.74 -3.89
N VAL A 503 -0.52 5.35 -5.01
CA VAL A 503 0.07 6.61 -5.45
C VAL A 503 -0.69 7.73 -4.77
N ILE A 504 0.02 8.67 -4.17
CA ILE A 504 -0.55 9.76 -3.36
C ILE A 504 -0.18 11.13 -3.92
N ASP A 505 -1.06 12.10 -3.70
CA ASP A 505 -0.74 13.50 -3.87
C ASP A 505 0.41 13.90 -2.91
N PRO A 506 1.50 14.53 -3.38
CA PRO A 506 2.56 15.03 -2.51
C PRO A 506 2.06 15.86 -1.33
N ALA A 507 1.04 16.69 -1.51
CA ALA A 507 0.46 17.51 -0.45
C ALA A 507 -0.23 16.70 0.65
N ASP A 508 -0.68 15.47 0.35
CA ASP A 508 -1.29 14.55 1.31
C ASP A 508 -0.26 13.72 2.11
N THR A 509 1.03 13.84 1.84
CA THR A 509 2.08 13.00 2.46
C THR A 509 2.02 13.01 3.99
N ARG A 510 1.90 14.18 4.61
CA ARG A 510 1.77 14.30 6.07
C ARG A 510 0.53 13.55 6.59
N ARG A 511 -0.61 13.70 5.93
CA ARG A 511 -1.89 13.10 6.31
C ARG A 511 -1.83 11.57 6.24
N VAL A 512 -1.33 11.00 5.14
CA VAL A 512 -1.27 9.54 5.01
C VAL A 512 -0.27 8.92 5.98
N LEU A 513 0.87 9.58 6.22
CA LEU A 513 1.84 9.17 7.24
C LEU A 513 1.21 9.19 8.64
N ALA A 514 0.48 10.24 8.99
CA ALA A 514 -0.19 10.36 10.28
C ALA A 514 -1.24 9.25 10.49
N LEU A 515 -2.05 8.96 9.46
CA LEU A 515 -3.03 7.87 9.50
C LEU A 515 -2.35 6.50 9.66
N GLY A 516 -1.28 6.25 8.91
CA GLY A 516 -0.49 5.04 9.03
C GLY A 516 0.16 4.87 10.40
N LEU A 517 0.75 5.95 10.94
CA LEU A 517 1.31 5.98 12.30
C LEU A 517 0.23 5.70 13.35
N SER A 518 -0.92 6.37 13.24
CA SER A 518 -2.06 6.15 14.14
C SER A 518 -2.54 4.70 14.12
N ALA A 519 -2.63 4.09 12.94
CA ALA A 519 -2.97 2.68 12.79
C ALA A 519 -1.92 1.77 13.45
N ALA A 520 -0.65 2.06 13.28
CA ALA A 520 0.44 1.26 13.85
C ALA A 520 0.45 1.27 15.39
N LEU A 521 -0.11 2.31 16.03
CA LEU A 521 -0.21 2.40 17.49
C LEU A 521 -1.27 1.46 18.10
N ASN A 522 -2.04 0.73 17.30
CA ASN A 522 -2.90 -0.34 17.81
C ASN A 522 -2.11 -1.62 18.15
N ALA A 523 -0.87 -1.73 17.70
CA ALA A 523 0.02 -2.85 18.01
C ALA A 523 1.18 -2.43 18.91
N PRO A 524 1.64 -3.28 19.85
CA PRO A 524 2.85 -3.02 20.61
C PRO A 524 4.06 -3.01 19.68
N ILE A 525 5.06 -2.18 19.99
CA ILE A 525 6.35 -2.18 19.29
C ILE A 525 7.26 -3.21 19.95
N PRO A 526 7.59 -4.33 19.25
CA PRO A 526 8.46 -5.36 19.79
C PRO A 526 9.90 -4.86 19.99
N ASP A 527 10.67 -5.59 20.81
CA ASP A 527 12.10 -5.34 20.94
C ASP A 527 12.82 -5.80 19.66
N THR A 528 13.70 -4.96 19.15
CA THR A 528 14.53 -5.30 17.99
C THR A 528 15.75 -6.10 18.43
N LYS A 529 16.00 -7.20 17.71
CA LYS A 529 17.24 -7.97 17.81
C LYS A 529 17.95 -7.90 16.46
N PHE A 530 19.10 -7.27 16.45
CA PHE A 530 19.93 -7.21 15.27
C PHE A 530 20.73 -8.52 15.09
N GLY A 531 20.90 -8.94 13.85
CA GLY A 531 21.82 -10.02 13.50
C GLY A 531 23.29 -9.57 13.58
N VAL A 532 24.19 -10.40 13.06
CA VAL A 532 25.61 -10.07 13.00
C VAL A 532 25.86 -9.06 11.88
N PHE A 533 26.40 -7.89 12.25
CA PHE A 533 26.93 -6.93 11.26
C PHE A 533 28.35 -7.33 10.87
N ARG A 534 28.62 -7.45 9.58
CA ARG A 534 29.95 -7.71 9.08
C ARG A 534 30.83 -6.48 9.22
N MET A 535 31.98 -6.61 9.90
CA MET A 535 32.92 -5.51 10.15
C MET A 535 33.97 -5.36 9.07
#